data_db69f2a1dad9e844586229810201a54e
#
_entry.id   db69f2a1dad9e844586229810201a54e
#
_cell.length_a   1.000
_cell.length_b   1.000
_cell.length_c   1.000
_cell.angle_alpha   90.00
_cell.angle_beta   90.00
_cell.angle_gamma   90.00
#
_symmetry.space_group_name_H-M   'P 1'
#
loop_
_entity.id
_entity.type
_entity.pdbx_description
1 polymer ?
#
loop_
_entity_poly.entity_id
_entity_poly.type
_entity_poly.pdbx_seq_one_letter_code
_entity_poly.pdbx_strand_id
1 'polypeptide(L)'
;MRIEHQFSIAGFEVSVSFPDGWDADTLLPSFRPFYGKKEGQEKALLKCTVCTSVENKAAMPSGELIENTLSDMGYVSLYKEAEGYCVTLSAEQGGTLHVMQADRRFSTVRVYLHEEDKRAGHALSSLLRIAYSQAVLYRDAVSIHASAVYCENKAFLFMGKSGTGKSTHSSLWMKYIQGTELLNDDNPTLRIVDGKVYAYGTPWSGK
;
A
#
# COMPACT_ATOMS: atom_id res chain seq x y z
N MET A 1 -9.54 18.46 14.80
CA MET A 1 -10.25 18.25 13.50
C MET A 1 -9.48 17.22 12.70
N ARG A 2 -10.09 16.46 11.78
CA ARG A 2 -9.38 15.52 10.88
C ARG A 2 -9.63 15.94 9.43
N ILE A 3 -8.62 15.76 8.60
CA ILE A 3 -8.70 16.04 7.16
C ILE A 3 -8.68 14.70 6.43
N GLU A 4 -9.70 14.45 5.62
CA GLU A 4 -9.82 13.22 4.82
C GLU A 4 -9.35 13.48 3.38
N HIS A 5 -8.46 12.62 2.91
CA HIS A 5 -7.97 12.58 1.54
C HIS A 5 -8.48 11.32 0.85
N GLN A 6 -8.90 11.46 -0.40
CA GLN A 6 -9.43 10.35 -1.20
C GLN A 6 -8.53 10.10 -2.40
N PHE A 7 -8.24 8.84 -2.64
CA PHE A 7 -7.40 8.36 -3.73
C PHE A 7 -8.13 7.29 -4.54
N SER A 8 -7.94 7.30 -5.86
CA SER A 8 -8.42 6.26 -6.75
C SER A 8 -7.24 5.38 -7.19
N ILE A 9 -7.17 4.14 -6.68
CA ILE A 9 -6.07 3.19 -6.97
C ILE A 9 -6.69 1.96 -7.64
N ALA A 10 -6.30 1.66 -8.87
CA ALA A 10 -6.88 0.59 -9.70
C ALA A 10 -8.42 0.69 -9.80
N GLY A 11 -8.97 1.90 -9.79
CA GLY A 11 -10.41 2.16 -9.79
C GLY A 11 -11.11 1.85 -8.45
N PHE A 12 -10.37 1.60 -7.37
CA PHE A 12 -10.90 1.51 -6.02
C PHE A 12 -10.71 2.81 -5.26
N GLU A 13 -11.68 3.18 -4.45
CA GLU A 13 -11.55 4.31 -3.52
C GLU A 13 -10.78 3.88 -2.27
N VAL A 14 -9.73 4.63 -1.95
CA VAL A 14 -8.94 4.54 -0.72
C VAL A 14 -9.04 5.89 -0.01
N SER A 15 -9.50 5.90 1.23
CA SER A 15 -9.64 7.12 2.02
C SER A 15 -8.66 7.08 3.20
N VAL A 16 -7.94 8.20 3.41
CA VAL A 16 -6.98 8.35 4.50
C VAL A 16 -7.29 9.64 5.27
N SER A 17 -7.59 9.51 6.56
CA SER A 17 -7.89 10.63 7.45
C SER A 17 -6.69 10.92 8.35
N PHE A 18 -6.20 12.16 8.30
CA PHE A 18 -5.06 12.64 9.09
C PHE A 18 -5.51 13.51 10.27
N PRO A 19 -4.74 13.52 11.38
CA PRO A 19 -4.89 14.54 12.42
C PRO A 19 -4.67 15.95 11.86
N ASP A 20 -5.21 16.95 12.54
CA ASP A 20 -4.99 18.35 12.18
C ASP A 20 -3.50 18.70 12.24
N GLY A 21 -3.04 19.49 11.27
CA GLY A 21 -1.63 19.89 11.15
C GLY A 21 -0.71 18.86 10.45
N TRP A 22 -1.21 17.66 10.09
CA TRP A 22 -0.44 16.69 9.32
C TRP A 22 -0.64 16.89 7.82
N ASP A 23 0.49 16.92 7.08
CA ASP A 23 0.47 17.11 5.63
C ASP A 23 0.52 15.76 4.90
N ALA A 24 -0.58 15.42 4.24
CA ALA A 24 -0.69 14.18 3.47
C ALA A 24 0.31 14.12 2.31
N ASP A 25 0.62 15.23 1.68
CA ASP A 25 1.55 15.29 0.55
C ASP A 25 3.00 15.06 0.98
N THR A 26 3.35 15.44 2.19
CA THR A 26 4.66 15.14 2.78
C THR A 26 4.77 13.69 3.20
N LEU A 27 3.71 13.12 3.80
CA LEU A 27 3.71 11.74 4.29
C LEU A 27 3.52 10.70 3.18
N LEU A 28 2.77 11.04 2.13
CA LEU A 28 2.41 10.14 1.02
C LEU A 28 2.67 10.79 -0.35
N PRO A 29 3.90 11.23 -0.67
CA PRO A 29 4.18 11.96 -1.92
C PRO A 29 3.87 11.14 -3.17
N SER A 30 4.05 9.81 -3.13
CA SER A 30 3.74 8.91 -4.25
C SER A 30 2.25 8.73 -4.51
N PHE A 31 1.38 9.18 -3.60
CA PHE A 31 -0.07 9.11 -3.77
C PHE A 31 -0.65 10.31 -4.55
N ARG A 32 0.12 11.37 -4.77
CA ARG A 32 -0.34 12.57 -5.49
C ARG A 32 -0.99 12.28 -6.86
N PRO A 33 -0.44 11.41 -7.73
CA PRO A 33 -1.08 11.10 -9.01
C PRO A 33 -2.43 10.37 -8.88
N PHE A 34 -2.73 9.85 -7.71
CA PHE A 34 -3.93 9.07 -7.42
C PHE A 34 -5.01 9.86 -6.70
N TYR A 35 -4.82 11.16 -6.42
CA TYR A 35 -5.86 12.01 -5.87
C TYR A 35 -7.10 11.98 -6.74
N GLY A 36 -8.24 11.79 -6.15
CA GLY A 36 -9.52 11.83 -6.83
C GLY A 36 -10.54 10.92 -6.16
N LYS A 37 -11.80 11.30 -6.32
CA LYS A 37 -12.94 10.51 -5.89
C LYS A 37 -13.43 9.69 -7.08
N LYS A 38 -13.69 8.40 -6.86
CA LYS A 38 -14.41 7.60 -7.84
C LYS A 38 -15.85 8.12 -7.93
N GLU A 39 -16.32 8.45 -9.12
CA GLU A 39 -17.75 8.69 -9.34
C GLU A 39 -18.52 7.38 -9.19
N GLY A 40 -19.44 7.32 -8.23
CA GLY A 40 -20.28 6.16 -7.99
C GLY A 40 -20.60 5.93 -6.51
N GLN A 41 -21.58 5.05 -6.25
CA GLN A 41 -22.07 4.74 -4.90
C GLN A 41 -21.35 3.56 -4.23
N GLU A 42 -20.27 3.04 -4.80
CA GLU A 42 -19.56 1.91 -4.20
C GLU A 42 -18.86 2.33 -2.90
N LYS A 43 -18.98 1.46 -1.89
CA LYS A 43 -18.28 1.64 -0.61
C LYS A 43 -16.77 1.63 -0.85
N ALA A 44 -16.04 2.54 -0.21
CA ALA A 44 -14.59 2.56 -0.26
C ALA A 44 -13.98 1.18 0.03
N LEU A 45 -12.94 0.82 -0.73
CA LEU A 45 -12.19 -0.42 -0.52
C LEU A 45 -11.49 -0.42 0.83
N LEU A 46 -10.84 0.71 1.14
CA LEU A 46 -10.01 0.88 2.33
C LEU A 46 -10.26 2.26 2.95
N LYS A 47 -10.56 2.27 4.25
CA LYS A 47 -10.62 3.48 5.07
C LYS A 47 -9.54 3.43 6.12
N CYS A 48 -8.58 4.35 6.04
CA CYS A 48 -7.48 4.47 6.98
C CYS A 48 -7.67 5.70 7.88
N THR A 49 -7.50 5.52 9.18
CA THR A 49 -7.41 6.61 10.15
C THR A 49 -5.99 6.63 10.69
N VAL A 50 -5.25 7.70 10.39
CA VAL A 50 -3.92 7.92 10.96
C VAL A 50 -4.06 8.52 12.35
N CYS A 51 -3.38 7.95 13.32
CA CYS A 51 -3.38 8.34 14.74
C CYS A 51 -1.96 8.72 15.17
N THR A 52 -1.86 9.54 16.21
CA THR A 52 -0.57 9.95 16.78
C THR A 52 0.03 8.90 17.71
N SER A 53 1.31 9.05 18.05
CA SER A 53 2.02 8.14 18.97
C SER A 53 1.46 8.13 20.39
N VAL A 54 0.83 9.20 20.82
CA VAL A 54 0.20 9.30 22.16
C VAL A 54 -0.91 8.25 22.33
N GLU A 55 -1.59 7.89 21.24
CA GLU A 55 -2.65 6.86 21.21
C GLU A 55 -2.07 5.43 21.10
N ASN A 56 -0.76 5.29 20.85
CA ASN A 56 -0.10 4.01 20.50
C ASN A 56 -0.07 2.98 21.63
N LYS A 57 0.00 3.39 22.90
CA LYS A 57 0.04 2.44 24.05
C LYS A 57 -1.18 1.52 24.11
N ALA A 58 -2.32 1.98 23.63
CA ALA A 58 -3.57 1.19 23.56
C ALA A 58 -3.63 0.28 22.32
N ALA A 59 -2.70 0.43 21.38
CA ALA A 59 -2.71 -0.23 20.07
C ALA A 59 -1.75 -1.41 19.96
N MET A 60 -0.94 -1.68 21.00
CA MET A 60 0.02 -2.79 20.97
C MET A 60 -0.69 -4.13 20.79
N PRO A 61 -0.07 -5.07 20.01
CA PRO A 61 -0.68 -6.37 19.77
C PRO A 61 -0.88 -7.16 21.06
N SER A 62 -2.05 -7.78 21.18
CA SER A 62 -2.42 -8.65 22.30
C SER A 62 -2.76 -10.07 21.83
N GLY A 63 -2.82 -10.28 20.52
CA GLY A 63 -3.21 -11.54 19.91
C GLY A 63 -2.06 -12.48 19.62
N GLU A 64 -2.34 -13.52 18.84
CA GLU A 64 -1.39 -14.56 18.43
C GLU A 64 -0.48 -14.03 17.31
N LEU A 65 0.85 -14.16 17.48
CA LEU A 65 1.82 -13.87 16.42
C LEU A 65 1.69 -14.91 15.30
N ILE A 66 1.33 -14.47 14.09
CA ILE A 66 1.22 -15.33 12.90
C ILE A 66 2.53 -15.34 12.12
N GLU A 67 3.15 -14.17 11.92
CA GLU A 67 4.32 -13.99 11.06
C GLU A 67 5.22 -12.92 11.61
N ASN A 68 6.52 -13.13 11.48
CA ASN A 68 7.55 -12.12 11.78
C ASN A 68 8.62 -12.22 10.69
N THR A 69 8.78 -11.19 9.90
CA THR A 69 9.65 -11.21 8.73
C THR A 69 10.41 -9.90 8.57
N LEU A 70 11.60 -10.00 7.98
CA LEU A 70 12.35 -8.86 7.47
C LEU A 70 12.13 -8.77 5.96
N SER A 71 11.63 -7.63 5.51
CA SER A 71 11.36 -7.35 4.10
C SER A 71 12.00 -6.02 3.68
N ASP A 72 11.73 -5.60 2.45
CA ASP A 72 12.06 -4.26 1.93
C ASP A 72 11.40 -3.12 2.72
N MET A 73 10.29 -3.42 3.40
CA MET A 73 9.60 -2.46 4.28
C MET A 73 10.25 -2.31 5.66
N GLY A 74 11.09 -3.25 6.07
CA GLY A 74 11.67 -3.37 7.40
C GLY A 74 11.19 -4.62 8.15
N TYR A 75 11.23 -4.58 9.47
CA TYR A 75 10.76 -5.65 10.36
C TYR A 75 9.24 -5.55 10.50
N VAL A 76 8.54 -6.55 9.98
CA VAL A 76 7.08 -6.63 9.99
C VAL A 76 6.64 -7.82 10.81
N SER A 77 5.72 -7.61 11.76
CA SER A 77 5.05 -8.69 12.48
C SER A 77 3.54 -8.59 12.29
N LEU A 78 2.92 -9.73 12.04
CA LEU A 78 1.48 -9.88 11.89
C LEU A 78 0.91 -10.67 13.06
N TYR A 79 -0.09 -10.13 13.72
CA TYR A 79 -0.80 -10.75 14.84
C TYR A 79 -2.28 -10.94 14.48
N LYS A 80 -2.84 -12.06 14.90
CA LYS A 80 -4.28 -12.32 14.82
C LYS A 80 -4.94 -11.85 16.10
N GLU A 81 -5.87 -10.93 15.98
CA GLU A 81 -6.68 -10.42 17.07
C GLU A 81 -8.10 -11.00 17.03
N ALA A 82 -8.88 -10.83 18.10
CA ALA A 82 -10.27 -11.32 18.18
C ALA A 82 -11.14 -10.78 17.02
N GLU A 83 -11.00 -9.50 16.68
CA GLU A 83 -11.85 -8.83 15.69
C GLU A 83 -11.11 -8.46 14.38
N GLY A 84 -9.89 -8.95 14.19
CA GLY A 84 -9.11 -8.65 12.99
C GLY A 84 -7.63 -8.96 13.13
N TYR A 85 -6.79 -7.99 12.76
CA TYR A 85 -5.34 -8.15 12.75
C TYR A 85 -4.64 -6.92 13.32
N CYS A 86 -3.48 -7.15 13.92
CA CYS A 86 -2.53 -6.10 14.25
C CYS A 86 -1.24 -6.32 13.47
N VAL A 87 -0.75 -5.27 12.82
CA VAL A 87 0.53 -5.29 12.09
C VAL A 87 1.46 -4.30 12.76
N THR A 88 2.65 -4.73 13.11
CA THR A 88 3.70 -3.83 13.60
C THR A 88 4.80 -3.71 12.56
N LEU A 89 5.37 -2.51 12.43
CA LEU A 89 6.44 -2.22 11.50
C LEU A 89 7.50 -1.34 12.16
N SER A 90 8.76 -1.74 12.01
CA SER A 90 9.92 -0.94 12.38
C SER A 90 10.96 -0.97 11.26
N ALA A 91 11.58 0.15 10.97
CA ALA A 91 12.61 0.24 9.93
C ALA A 91 13.90 -0.53 10.30
N GLU A 92 14.16 -0.72 11.58
CA GLU A 92 15.33 -1.41 12.12
C GLU A 92 14.98 -2.20 13.39
N GLN A 93 15.78 -3.21 13.70
CA GLN A 93 15.54 -4.05 14.88
C GLN A 93 15.61 -3.23 16.16
N GLY A 94 14.52 -3.27 16.95
CA GLY A 94 14.43 -2.48 18.20
C GLY A 94 14.23 -0.97 17.98
N GLY A 95 14.01 -0.54 16.75
CA GLY A 95 13.73 0.86 16.41
C GLY A 95 12.29 1.28 16.72
N THR A 96 11.93 2.48 16.25
CA THR A 96 10.58 3.03 16.42
C THR A 96 9.53 2.08 15.81
N LEU A 97 8.53 1.74 16.61
CA LEU A 97 7.49 0.80 16.23
C LEU A 97 6.21 1.55 15.82
N HIS A 98 5.82 1.41 14.55
CA HIS A 98 4.54 1.84 14.03
C HIS A 98 3.56 0.67 14.06
N VAL A 99 2.29 0.95 14.32
CA VAL A 99 1.28 -0.10 14.51
C VAL A 99 0.07 0.17 13.62
N MET A 100 -0.45 -0.87 12.99
CA MET A 100 -1.73 -0.85 12.29
C MET A 100 -2.68 -1.87 12.90
N GLN A 101 -3.86 -1.42 13.29
CA GLN A 101 -4.99 -2.28 13.61
C GLN A 101 -5.93 -2.34 12.40
N ALA A 102 -6.34 -3.53 12.02
CA ALA A 102 -7.18 -3.77 10.85
C ALA A 102 -8.36 -4.68 11.18
N ASP A 103 -9.51 -4.45 10.55
CA ASP A 103 -10.59 -5.42 10.55
C ASP A 103 -10.20 -6.71 9.79
N ARG A 104 -11.05 -7.73 9.83
CA ARG A 104 -10.78 -9.04 9.20
C ARG A 104 -10.57 -8.98 7.68
N ARG A 105 -11.01 -7.91 7.02
CA ARG A 105 -10.91 -7.70 5.56
C ARG A 105 -9.93 -6.60 5.20
N PHE A 106 -9.27 -5.99 6.14
CA PHE A 106 -8.42 -4.82 5.95
C PHE A 106 -9.16 -3.64 5.28
N SER A 107 -10.48 -3.60 5.39
CA SER A 107 -11.30 -2.54 4.80
C SER A 107 -11.36 -1.28 5.68
N THR A 108 -11.11 -1.43 6.96
CA THR A 108 -11.01 -0.33 7.93
C THR A 108 -9.78 -0.54 8.78
N VAL A 109 -8.87 0.42 8.73
CA VAL A 109 -7.61 0.35 9.46
C VAL A 109 -7.36 1.62 10.27
N ARG A 110 -6.65 1.48 11.39
CA ARG A 110 -6.07 2.58 12.16
C ARG A 110 -4.57 2.41 12.18
N VAL A 111 -3.85 3.43 11.77
CA VAL A 111 -2.38 3.44 11.75
C VAL A 111 -1.89 4.42 12.79
N TYR A 112 -1.13 3.94 13.75
CA TYR A 112 -0.52 4.72 14.82
C TYR A 112 0.94 4.99 14.45
N LEU A 113 1.26 6.26 14.20
CA LEU A 113 2.58 6.72 13.80
C LEU A 113 3.28 7.49 14.92
N HIS A 114 4.58 7.35 15.00
CA HIS A 114 5.42 8.24 15.78
C HIS A 114 5.77 9.47 14.94
N GLU A 115 5.31 10.64 15.37
CA GLU A 115 5.38 11.91 14.65
C GLU A 115 6.83 12.38 14.44
N GLU A 116 7.70 12.10 15.43
CA GLU A 116 9.11 12.50 15.39
C GLU A 116 9.99 11.57 14.53
N ASP A 117 9.45 10.45 14.07
CA ASP A 117 10.19 9.53 13.21
C ASP A 117 10.28 10.10 11.79
N LYS A 118 11.48 10.42 11.34
CA LYS A 118 11.75 10.88 9.97
C LYS A 118 11.27 9.90 8.89
N ARG A 119 11.06 8.63 9.26
CA ARG A 119 10.55 7.57 8.37
C ARG A 119 9.04 7.33 8.51
N ALA A 120 8.30 8.18 9.24
CA ALA A 120 6.86 8.02 9.45
C ALA A 120 6.07 7.92 8.12
N GLY A 121 6.42 8.71 7.10
CA GLY A 121 5.80 8.62 5.77
C GLY A 121 6.08 7.28 5.08
N HIS A 122 7.30 6.75 5.17
CA HIS A 122 7.63 5.43 4.65
C HIS A 122 6.87 4.33 5.38
N ALA A 123 6.80 4.40 6.71
CA ALA A 123 6.05 3.46 7.53
C ALA A 123 4.54 3.47 7.18
N LEU A 124 3.94 4.67 7.05
CA LEU A 124 2.55 4.82 6.64
C LEU A 124 2.30 4.20 5.26
N SER A 125 3.14 4.53 4.27
CA SER A 125 3.03 3.98 2.92
C SER A 125 3.13 2.45 2.92
N SER A 126 4.06 1.88 3.69
CA SER A 126 4.25 0.42 3.81
C SER A 126 3.05 -0.27 4.47
N LEU A 127 2.51 0.29 5.55
CA LEU A 127 1.32 -0.23 6.23
C LEU A 127 0.07 -0.14 5.32
N LEU A 128 -0.07 0.96 4.56
CA LEU A 128 -1.14 1.10 3.57
C LEU A 128 -0.98 0.08 2.42
N ARG A 129 0.26 -0.23 1.98
CA ARG A 129 0.54 -1.28 1.00
C ARG A 129 0.04 -2.63 1.48
N ILE A 130 0.34 -2.99 2.73
CA ILE A 130 -0.13 -4.23 3.35
C ILE A 130 -1.67 -4.25 3.38
N ALA A 131 -2.30 -3.20 3.92
CA ALA A 131 -3.75 -3.13 4.03
C ALA A 131 -4.44 -3.22 2.67
N TYR A 132 -3.98 -2.45 1.69
CA TYR A 132 -4.50 -2.45 0.33
C TYR A 132 -4.37 -3.83 -0.34
N SER A 133 -3.19 -4.45 -0.24
CA SER A 133 -2.93 -5.77 -0.84
C SER A 133 -3.84 -6.86 -0.28
N GLN A 134 -4.24 -6.76 0.98
CA GLN A 134 -5.21 -7.68 1.58
C GLN A 134 -6.66 -7.32 1.18
N ALA A 135 -7.00 -6.04 1.20
CA ALA A 135 -8.37 -5.59 0.90
C ALA A 135 -8.81 -5.91 -0.54
N VAL A 136 -7.90 -5.77 -1.52
CA VAL A 136 -8.22 -6.03 -2.94
C VAL A 136 -8.58 -7.48 -3.23
N LEU A 137 -8.12 -8.45 -2.42
CA LEU A 137 -8.45 -9.87 -2.58
C LEU A 137 -9.95 -10.16 -2.46
N TYR A 138 -10.69 -9.30 -1.79
CA TYR A 138 -12.15 -9.39 -1.66
C TYR A 138 -12.91 -8.68 -2.77
N ARG A 139 -12.21 -8.20 -3.82
CA ARG A 139 -12.77 -7.36 -4.88
C ARG A 139 -12.25 -7.76 -6.27
N ASP A 140 -12.05 -9.06 -6.50
CA ASP A 140 -11.58 -9.64 -7.77
C ASP A 140 -10.28 -8.99 -8.28
N ALA A 141 -9.37 -8.69 -7.36
CA ALA A 141 -8.09 -8.07 -7.67
C ALA A 141 -6.96 -8.63 -6.79
N VAL A 142 -5.73 -8.48 -7.25
CA VAL A 142 -4.52 -8.90 -6.55
C VAL A 142 -3.38 -7.92 -6.81
N SER A 143 -2.67 -7.52 -5.76
CA SER A 143 -1.38 -6.85 -5.89
C SER A 143 -0.28 -7.87 -5.99
N ILE A 144 0.66 -7.66 -6.92
CA ILE A 144 1.76 -8.59 -7.15
C ILE A 144 3.11 -7.88 -7.14
N HIS A 145 4.15 -8.54 -6.67
CA HIS A 145 5.51 -8.03 -6.75
C HIS A 145 6.08 -8.25 -8.14
N ALA A 146 5.98 -7.24 -9.00
CA ALA A 146 6.41 -7.28 -10.39
C ALA A 146 6.86 -5.90 -10.89
N SER A 147 7.73 -5.88 -11.89
CA SER A 147 7.91 -4.71 -12.73
C SER A 147 7.00 -4.86 -13.96
N ALA A 148 6.25 -3.82 -14.30
CA ALA A 148 5.25 -3.87 -15.34
C ALA A 148 5.44 -2.72 -16.34
N VAL A 149 5.36 -3.04 -17.63
CA VAL A 149 5.34 -2.07 -18.72
C VAL A 149 4.05 -2.17 -19.52
N TYR A 150 3.71 -1.09 -20.18
CA TYR A 150 2.58 -1.00 -21.09
C TYR A 150 3.10 -0.79 -22.51
N CYS A 151 2.60 -1.57 -23.47
CA CYS A 151 2.92 -1.45 -24.89
C CYS A 151 1.75 -2.01 -25.72
N GLU A 152 1.34 -1.32 -26.78
CA GLU A 152 0.29 -1.76 -27.71
C GLU A 152 -1.02 -2.23 -27.04
N ASN A 153 -1.53 -1.44 -26.09
CA ASN A 153 -2.73 -1.75 -25.30
C ASN A 153 -2.62 -3.05 -24.47
N LYS A 154 -1.41 -3.51 -24.17
CA LYS A 154 -1.15 -4.68 -23.32
C LYS A 154 -0.18 -4.34 -22.22
N ALA A 155 -0.39 -4.94 -21.05
CA ALA A 155 0.57 -4.89 -19.95
C ALA A 155 1.42 -6.17 -19.97
N PHE A 156 2.73 -6.00 -19.77
CA PHE A 156 3.69 -7.07 -19.63
C PHE A 156 4.31 -6.98 -18.25
N LEU A 157 4.23 -8.09 -17.50
CA LEU A 157 4.64 -8.12 -16.11
C LEU A 157 5.84 -9.06 -15.95
N PHE A 158 6.90 -8.54 -15.36
CA PHE A 158 8.13 -9.29 -15.08
C PHE A 158 8.16 -9.65 -13.61
N MET A 159 7.98 -10.94 -13.33
CA MET A 159 7.91 -11.50 -11.97
C MET A 159 9.21 -12.22 -11.63
N GLY A 160 9.55 -12.23 -10.35
CA GLY A 160 10.74 -12.93 -9.84
C GLY A 160 11.17 -12.38 -8.48
N LYS A 161 12.12 -13.05 -7.84
CA LYS A 161 12.67 -12.62 -6.55
C LYS A 161 13.31 -11.24 -6.66
N SER A 162 13.46 -10.54 -5.53
CA SER A 162 14.21 -9.28 -5.49
C SER A 162 15.63 -9.49 -6.04
N GLY A 163 16.14 -8.52 -6.78
CA GLY A 163 17.48 -8.58 -7.38
C GLY A 163 17.60 -9.41 -8.66
N THR A 164 16.54 -10.03 -9.19
CA THR A 164 16.60 -10.84 -10.44
C THR A 164 16.62 -10.00 -11.72
N GLY A 165 16.61 -8.69 -11.62
CA GLY A 165 16.70 -7.79 -12.79
C GLY A 165 15.35 -7.41 -13.41
N LYS A 166 14.22 -7.54 -12.70
CA LYS A 166 12.88 -7.13 -13.18
C LYS A 166 12.88 -5.70 -13.72
N SER A 167 13.30 -4.74 -12.90
CA SER A 167 13.38 -3.32 -13.28
C SER A 167 14.37 -3.05 -14.40
N THR A 168 15.47 -3.81 -14.47
CA THR A 168 16.42 -3.74 -15.58
C THR A 168 15.74 -4.19 -16.87
N HIS A 169 14.96 -5.27 -16.82
CA HIS A 169 14.25 -5.78 -17.99
C HIS A 169 13.22 -4.78 -18.51
N SER A 170 12.40 -4.18 -17.62
CA SER A 170 11.47 -3.10 -17.98
C SER A 170 12.18 -1.89 -18.58
N SER A 171 13.34 -1.51 -18.03
CA SER A 171 14.15 -0.40 -18.58
C SER A 171 14.67 -0.72 -20.00
N LEU A 172 15.04 -1.97 -20.27
CA LEU A 172 15.44 -2.39 -21.62
C LEU A 172 14.26 -2.35 -22.60
N TRP A 173 13.06 -2.76 -22.18
CA TRP A 173 11.86 -2.63 -22.99
C TRP A 173 11.57 -1.17 -23.35
N MET A 174 11.57 -0.27 -22.39
CA MET A 174 11.36 1.16 -22.63
C MET A 174 12.43 1.76 -23.55
N LYS A 175 13.67 1.25 -23.50
CA LYS A 175 14.76 1.73 -24.31
C LYS A 175 14.71 1.23 -25.76
N TYR A 176 14.33 -0.02 -26.00
CA TYR A 176 14.49 -0.70 -27.28
C TYR A 176 13.19 -1.03 -28.00
N ILE A 177 12.04 -0.99 -27.32
CA ILE A 177 10.72 -1.26 -27.91
C ILE A 177 9.94 0.04 -27.93
N GLN A 178 9.74 0.58 -29.13
CA GLN A 178 9.05 1.85 -29.33
C GLN A 178 7.61 1.77 -28.78
N GLY A 179 7.16 2.84 -28.13
CA GLY A 179 5.81 2.93 -27.55
C GLY A 179 5.64 2.18 -26.22
N THR A 180 6.77 1.70 -25.63
CA THR A 180 6.73 1.11 -24.28
C THR A 180 6.85 2.17 -23.21
N GLU A 181 5.96 2.13 -22.22
CA GLU A 181 5.95 3.00 -21.05
C GLU A 181 5.94 2.17 -19.77
N LEU A 182 6.52 2.74 -18.69
CA LEU A 182 6.45 2.11 -17.37
C LEU A 182 5.04 2.20 -16.81
N LEU A 183 4.46 1.07 -16.45
CA LEU A 183 3.18 1.02 -15.75
C LEU A 183 3.38 1.07 -14.22
N ASN A 184 4.29 0.25 -13.70
CA ASN A 184 4.65 0.20 -12.28
C ASN A 184 5.93 -0.64 -12.11
N ASP A 185 6.80 -0.29 -11.16
CA ASP A 185 8.08 -1.00 -10.99
C ASP A 185 8.20 -1.80 -9.69
N ASP A 186 7.12 -2.01 -8.96
CA ASP A 186 7.20 -2.81 -7.72
C ASP A 186 5.89 -3.56 -7.40
N ASN A 187 4.75 -2.85 -7.37
CA ASN A 187 3.52 -3.41 -6.85
C ASN A 187 2.28 -3.11 -7.69
N PRO A 188 2.24 -3.50 -8.99
CA PRO A 188 1.05 -3.34 -9.81
C PRO A 188 -0.14 -4.15 -9.26
N THR A 189 -1.35 -3.66 -9.54
CA THR A 189 -2.58 -4.38 -9.22
C THR A 189 -3.19 -4.96 -10.49
N LEU A 190 -3.48 -6.26 -10.47
CA LEU A 190 -4.32 -6.92 -11.48
C LEU A 190 -5.76 -6.96 -10.97
N ARG A 191 -6.72 -6.62 -11.84
CA ARG A 191 -8.14 -6.62 -11.53
C ARG A 191 -8.94 -7.22 -12.68
N ILE A 192 -9.95 -8.02 -12.33
CA ILE A 192 -10.94 -8.52 -13.30
C ILE A 192 -12.07 -7.49 -13.39
N VAL A 193 -12.32 -7.00 -14.60
CA VAL A 193 -13.43 -6.10 -14.91
C VAL A 193 -14.11 -6.64 -16.16
N ASP A 194 -15.41 -6.93 -16.09
CA ASP A 194 -16.21 -7.48 -17.20
C ASP A 194 -15.56 -8.73 -17.85
N GLY A 195 -15.02 -9.63 -17.01
CA GLY A 195 -14.38 -10.88 -17.45
C GLY A 195 -13.01 -10.72 -18.10
N LYS A 196 -12.44 -9.52 -18.11
CA LYS A 196 -11.08 -9.24 -18.62
C LYS A 196 -10.15 -8.84 -17.49
N VAL A 197 -8.88 -9.21 -17.62
CA VAL A 197 -7.82 -8.82 -16.67
C VAL A 197 -7.19 -7.51 -17.13
N TYR A 198 -7.16 -6.54 -16.21
CA TYR A 198 -6.49 -5.26 -16.39
C TYR A 198 -5.36 -5.11 -15.37
N ALA A 199 -4.24 -4.53 -15.79
CA ALA A 199 -3.15 -4.14 -14.92
C ALA A 199 -3.19 -2.64 -14.67
N TYR A 200 -2.93 -2.25 -13.42
CA TYR A 200 -2.96 -0.86 -12.98
C TYR A 200 -1.67 -0.50 -12.25
N GLY A 201 -1.19 0.71 -12.47
CA GLY A 201 -0.18 1.32 -11.62
C GLY A 201 -0.74 1.63 -10.23
N THR A 202 0.14 1.67 -9.24
CA THR A 202 -0.19 1.97 -7.85
C THR A 202 0.81 2.98 -7.27
N PRO A 203 0.51 3.61 -6.12
CA PRO A 203 1.46 4.50 -5.43
C PRO A 203 2.77 3.81 -5.02
N TRP A 204 2.77 2.49 -4.94
CA TRP A 204 3.92 1.68 -4.55
C TRP A 204 4.70 1.25 -5.80
N SER A 205 5.41 2.20 -6.38
CA SER A 205 6.34 1.99 -7.48
C SER A 205 7.74 2.33 -7.01
N GLY A 206 8.71 1.50 -7.34
CA GLY A 206 10.11 1.71 -6.99
C GLY A 206 10.80 2.86 -7.73
N LYS A 207 10.08 3.55 -8.63
CA LYS A 207 10.56 4.69 -9.43
C LYS A 207 9.50 5.77 -9.52
#